data_257ebcdf3bf8018a7c2cf4e5c0f62828
#
_entry.id   257ebcdf3bf8018a7c2cf4e5c0f62828
#
_cell.length_a   1.000
_cell.length_b   1.000
_cell.length_c   1.000
_cell.angle_alpha   90.00
_cell.angle_beta   90.00
_cell.angle_gamma   90.00
#
_symmetry.space_group_name_H-M   'P 1'
#
loop_
_entity.id
_entity.type
_entity.pdbx_description
1 polymer ?
#
loop_
_entity_poly.entity_id
_entity_poly.type
_entity_poly.pdbx_seq_one_letter_code
_entity_poly.pdbx_strand_id
1 'polypeptide(L)'
;LELLQQQPRVTFIIPGHGHEVERRKNLILLPNRSNFFHPDIVAAADAVIAKVGYSTLAEVYQAGVPLGYIPRPQFRESAVLADYIDTHLPGQPITEAEFSGGGWLARLPDLLAQPRPAPPRLQGAAQAAQFILQALKLHP
;
A
#
# COMPACT_ATOMS: atom_id res chain seq x y z
N LEU A 1 8.75 9.18 14.27
CA LEU A 1 7.97 10.29 13.72
C LEU A 1 8.85 11.54 13.44
N GLU A 2 9.85 11.80 14.26
CA GLU A 2 10.72 12.99 14.11
C GLU A 2 11.40 13.06 12.74
N LEU A 3 11.91 11.93 12.22
CA LEU A 3 12.54 11.87 10.89
C LEU A 3 11.57 12.24 9.76
N LEU A 4 10.29 11.91 9.89
CA LEU A 4 9.27 12.27 8.91
C LEU A 4 8.99 13.78 8.93
N GLN A 5 9.06 14.39 10.09
CA GLN A 5 8.86 15.87 10.23
C GLN A 5 9.99 16.69 9.60
N GLN A 6 11.14 16.05 9.33
CA GLN A 6 12.26 16.68 8.63
C GLN A 6 12.06 16.71 7.10
N GLN A 7 10.94 16.19 6.59
CA GLN A 7 10.55 16.20 5.17
C GLN A 7 9.41 17.21 4.92
N PRO A 8 9.65 18.53 4.96
CA PRO A 8 8.57 19.53 5.02
C PRO A 8 7.71 19.63 3.75
N ARG A 9 8.19 19.03 2.63
CA ARG A 9 7.45 19.00 1.36
C ARG A 9 6.51 17.80 1.21
N VAL A 10 6.52 16.89 2.18
CA VAL A 10 5.73 15.65 2.15
C VAL A 10 4.80 15.64 3.35
N THR A 11 3.53 15.39 3.09
CA THR A 11 2.55 15.11 4.15
C THR A 11 2.45 13.61 4.35
N PHE A 12 2.68 13.15 5.57
CA PHE A 12 2.55 11.74 5.93
C PHE A 12 1.22 11.50 6.63
N ILE A 13 0.42 10.58 6.10
CA ILE A 13 -0.79 10.08 6.72
C ILE A 13 -0.48 8.72 7.34
N ILE A 14 -0.60 8.61 8.66
CA ILE A 14 -0.21 7.44 9.42
C ILE A 14 -1.43 6.88 10.13
N PRO A 15 -2.02 5.78 9.64
CA PRO A 15 -3.13 5.12 10.32
C PRO A 15 -2.64 4.32 11.54
N GLY A 16 -3.55 4.10 12.48
CA GLY A 16 -3.26 3.25 13.63
C GLY A 16 -2.61 3.98 14.80
N HIS A 17 -2.86 5.26 14.99
CA HIS A 17 -2.28 6.05 16.07
C HIS A 17 -3.35 6.64 17.00
N GLY A 18 -3.33 6.25 18.28
CA GLY A 18 -4.17 6.84 19.29
C GLY A 18 -5.68 6.63 19.10
N HIS A 19 -6.49 7.59 19.55
CA HIS A 19 -7.95 7.52 19.58
C HIS A 19 -8.63 8.60 18.72
N GLU A 20 -7.92 9.68 18.40
CA GLU A 20 -8.43 10.81 17.63
C GLU A 20 -7.47 11.18 16.49
N VAL A 21 -7.99 11.94 15.52
CA VAL A 21 -7.16 12.48 14.46
C VAL A 21 -6.25 13.58 15.03
N GLU A 22 -4.97 13.42 14.86
CA GLU A 22 -3.98 14.37 15.32
C GLU A 22 -3.18 14.94 14.14
N ARG A 23 -2.95 16.25 14.14
CA ARG A 23 -2.10 16.94 13.16
C ARG A 23 -0.87 17.51 13.85
N ARG A 24 0.31 17.10 13.40
CA ARG A 24 1.60 17.56 13.89
C ARG A 24 2.48 17.95 12.71
N LYS A 25 2.61 19.26 12.42
CA LYS A 25 3.36 19.75 11.25
C LYS A 25 2.86 19.08 9.95
N ASN A 26 3.71 18.29 9.32
CA ASN A 26 3.44 17.53 8.09
C ASN A 26 2.94 16.09 8.35
N LEU A 27 2.53 15.78 9.58
CA LEU A 27 1.97 14.47 9.95
C LEU A 27 0.47 14.59 10.19
N ILE A 28 -0.28 13.65 9.64
CA ILE A 28 -1.70 13.41 9.94
C ILE A 28 -1.78 12.00 10.53
N LEU A 29 -2.03 11.92 11.83
CA LEU A 29 -2.13 10.65 12.55
C LEU A 29 -3.60 10.29 12.63
N LEU A 30 -3.96 9.12 12.11
CA LEU A 30 -5.33 8.63 12.12
C LEU A 30 -5.51 7.60 13.24
N PRO A 31 -6.65 7.61 13.94
CA PRO A 31 -6.88 6.70 15.05
C PRO A 31 -6.96 5.23 14.61
N ASN A 32 -6.70 4.32 15.57
CA ASN A 32 -6.80 2.86 15.36
C ASN A 32 -8.18 2.40 14.87
N ARG A 33 -9.23 3.12 15.26
CA ARG A 33 -10.62 2.90 14.81
C ARG A 33 -11.10 4.22 14.21
N SER A 34 -10.86 4.41 12.95
CA SER A 34 -11.33 5.57 12.20
C SER A 34 -12.52 5.20 11.32
N ASN A 35 -13.38 6.18 11.04
CA ASN A 35 -14.44 6.07 10.04
C ASN A 35 -13.92 6.32 8.62
N PHE A 36 -12.61 6.50 8.45
CA PHE A 36 -12.01 6.66 7.13
C PHE A 36 -11.95 5.32 6.42
N PHE A 37 -12.44 5.30 5.19
CA PHE A 37 -12.34 4.14 4.33
C PHE A 37 -10.91 4.05 3.78
N HIS A 38 -10.16 3.03 4.18
CA HIS A 38 -8.73 2.90 3.88
C HIS A 38 -8.40 2.98 2.38
N PRO A 39 -9.16 2.35 1.47
CA PRO A 39 -8.91 2.49 0.03
C PRO A 39 -8.98 3.92 -0.50
N ASP A 40 -9.82 4.78 0.08
CA ASP A 40 -9.90 6.20 -0.33
C ASP A 40 -8.62 6.96 0.07
N ILE A 41 -8.05 6.63 1.24
CA ILE A 41 -6.77 7.20 1.69
C ILE A 41 -5.64 6.77 0.75
N VAL A 42 -5.62 5.49 0.39
CA VAL A 42 -4.64 4.94 -0.57
C VAL A 42 -4.79 5.63 -1.92
N ALA A 43 -6.01 5.77 -2.43
CA ALA A 43 -6.26 6.40 -3.73
C ALA A 43 -5.88 7.90 -3.77
N ALA A 44 -5.97 8.58 -2.63
CA ALA A 44 -5.59 9.99 -2.49
C ALA A 44 -4.07 10.21 -2.27
N ALA A 45 -3.31 9.16 -1.98
CA ALA A 45 -1.88 9.25 -1.74
C ALA A 45 -1.07 9.31 -3.04
N ASP A 46 0.09 9.97 -3.01
CA ASP A 46 1.05 9.98 -4.12
C ASP A 46 1.94 8.73 -4.10
N ALA A 47 2.17 8.16 -2.91
CA ALA A 47 2.85 6.87 -2.72
C ALA A 47 2.39 6.24 -1.41
N VAL A 48 2.53 4.92 -1.30
CA VAL A 48 2.23 4.16 -0.10
C VAL A 48 3.51 3.46 0.38
N ILE A 49 3.75 3.48 1.69
CA ILE A 49 4.81 2.68 2.34
C ILE A 49 4.12 1.67 3.24
N ALA A 50 4.30 0.40 2.97
CA ALA A 50 3.63 -0.66 3.74
C ALA A 50 4.39 -1.98 3.74
N LYS A 51 4.08 -2.82 4.73
CA LYS A 51 4.47 -4.23 4.71
C LYS A 51 3.72 -4.96 3.60
N VAL A 52 4.38 -5.90 2.95
CA VAL A 52 3.75 -6.74 1.92
C VAL A 52 2.60 -7.54 2.53
N GLY A 53 1.41 -7.37 1.94
CA GLY A 53 0.18 -8.08 2.34
C GLY A 53 -0.89 -7.93 1.26
N TYR A 54 -1.78 -8.95 1.14
CA TYR A 54 -2.78 -9.02 0.07
C TYR A 54 -3.72 -7.82 0.02
N SER A 55 -4.24 -7.36 1.16
CA SER A 55 -5.21 -6.25 1.18
C SER A 55 -4.60 -4.95 0.68
N THR A 56 -3.45 -4.56 1.24
CA THR A 56 -2.75 -3.34 0.84
C THR A 56 -2.32 -3.41 -0.63
N LEU A 57 -1.82 -4.57 -1.07
CA LEU A 57 -1.43 -4.77 -2.47
C LEU A 57 -2.63 -4.58 -3.41
N ALA A 58 -3.79 -5.15 -3.07
CA ALA A 58 -5.00 -5.00 -3.88
C ALA A 58 -5.46 -3.54 -3.96
N GLU A 59 -5.44 -2.81 -2.84
CA GLU A 59 -5.81 -1.40 -2.78
C GLU A 59 -4.86 -0.52 -3.61
N VAL A 60 -3.55 -0.73 -3.46
CA VAL A 60 -2.51 0.00 -4.19
C VAL A 60 -2.59 -0.30 -5.69
N TYR A 61 -2.77 -1.56 -6.07
CA TYR A 61 -2.95 -1.98 -7.45
C TYR A 61 -4.18 -1.32 -8.09
N GLN A 62 -5.30 -1.33 -7.37
CA GLN A 62 -6.54 -0.70 -7.82
C GLN A 62 -6.40 0.81 -7.98
N ALA A 63 -5.67 1.47 -7.09
CA ALA A 63 -5.46 2.91 -7.12
C ALA A 63 -4.35 3.35 -8.10
N GLY A 64 -3.52 2.43 -8.56
CA GLY A 64 -2.36 2.73 -9.40
C GLY A 64 -1.30 3.57 -8.68
N VAL A 65 -1.15 3.38 -7.37
CA VAL A 65 -0.25 4.19 -6.53
C VAL A 65 1.10 3.49 -6.37
N PRO A 66 2.25 4.19 -6.52
CA PRO A 66 3.55 3.63 -6.23
C PRO A 66 3.68 3.07 -4.80
N LEU A 67 4.32 1.91 -4.66
CA LEU A 67 4.43 1.19 -3.39
C LEU A 67 5.88 1.01 -2.95
N GLY A 68 6.28 1.65 -1.84
CA GLY A 68 7.45 1.26 -1.08
C GLY A 68 7.07 0.06 -0.19
N TYR A 69 7.52 -1.15 -0.56
CA TYR A 69 7.09 -2.35 0.12
C TYR A 69 8.17 -2.94 1.02
N ILE A 70 7.75 -3.42 2.20
CA ILE A 70 8.64 -4.04 3.19
C ILE A 70 8.38 -5.55 3.16
N PRO A 71 9.31 -6.36 2.62
CA PRO A 71 9.19 -7.81 2.62
C PRO A 71 9.14 -8.37 4.05
N ARG A 72 8.39 -9.46 4.23
CA ARG A 72 8.22 -10.16 5.50
C ARG A 72 8.66 -11.63 5.34
N PRO A 73 9.94 -11.95 5.41
CA PRO A 73 10.47 -13.29 5.07
C PRO A 73 9.84 -14.44 5.86
N GLN A 74 9.32 -14.16 7.05
CA GLN A 74 8.64 -15.15 7.91
C GLN A 74 7.23 -15.52 7.40
N PHE A 75 6.69 -14.78 6.42
CA PHE A 75 5.39 -15.07 5.81
C PHE A 75 5.59 -15.67 4.43
N ARG A 76 5.03 -16.86 4.20
CA ARG A 76 5.22 -17.64 2.96
C ARG A 76 4.79 -16.89 1.70
N GLU A 77 3.73 -16.10 1.80
CA GLU A 77 3.20 -15.29 0.69
C GLU A 77 4.06 -14.09 0.33
N SER A 78 4.95 -13.65 1.22
CA SER A 78 5.68 -12.39 1.03
C SER A 78 6.56 -12.38 -0.20
N ALA A 79 7.24 -13.49 -0.50
CA ALA A 79 8.10 -13.59 -1.69
C ALA A 79 7.27 -13.51 -2.99
N VAL A 80 6.13 -14.20 -3.03
CA VAL A 80 5.23 -14.21 -4.19
C VAL A 80 4.63 -12.83 -4.43
N LEU A 81 4.24 -12.13 -3.35
CA LEU A 81 3.69 -10.79 -3.46
C LEU A 81 4.74 -9.76 -3.85
N ALA A 82 5.99 -9.89 -3.37
CA ALA A 82 7.09 -9.03 -3.78
C ALA A 82 7.39 -9.17 -5.28
N ASP A 83 7.49 -10.40 -5.78
CA ASP A 83 7.67 -10.71 -7.20
C ASP A 83 6.52 -10.15 -8.06
N TYR A 84 5.28 -10.24 -7.56
CA TYR A 84 4.13 -9.65 -8.23
C TYR A 84 4.23 -8.11 -8.30
N ILE A 85 4.67 -7.45 -7.22
CA ILE A 85 4.87 -6.00 -7.19
C ILE A 85 5.93 -5.60 -8.22
N ASP A 86 7.08 -6.26 -8.21
CA ASP A 86 8.20 -5.96 -9.11
C ASP A 86 7.83 -6.11 -10.59
N THR A 87 6.87 -6.98 -10.90
CA THR A 87 6.44 -7.27 -12.27
C THR A 87 5.29 -6.37 -12.75
N HIS A 88 4.38 -5.96 -11.83
CA HIS A 88 3.08 -5.41 -12.22
C HIS A 88 2.81 -4.00 -11.67
N LEU A 89 3.63 -3.52 -10.75
CA LEU A 89 3.39 -2.25 -10.06
C LEU A 89 4.63 -1.36 -10.07
N PRO A 90 4.47 -0.04 -10.12
CA PRO A 90 5.54 0.87 -9.75
C PRO A 90 5.81 0.70 -8.25
N GLY A 91 6.96 0.15 -7.90
CA GLY A 91 7.31 -0.13 -6.53
C GLY A 91 8.80 -0.24 -6.30
N GLN A 92 9.19 -0.21 -5.05
CA GLN A 92 10.57 -0.44 -4.65
C GLN A 92 10.65 -1.13 -3.28
N PRO A 93 11.53 -2.13 -3.12
CA PRO A 93 11.71 -2.78 -1.83
C PRO A 93 12.37 -1.85 -0.82
N ILE A 94 11.91 -1.93 0.40
CA ILE A 94 12.47 -1.25 1.58
C ILE A 94 12.78 -2.34 2.60
N THR A 95 14.01 -2.45 3.03
CA THR A 95 14.37 -3.40 4.08
C THR A 95 13.79 -2.98 5.43
N GLU A 96 13.60 -3.92 6.35
CA GLU A 96 13.14 -3.62 7.71
C GLU A 96 14.13 -2.67 8.44
N ALA A 97 15.42 -2.80 8.16
CA ALA A 97 16.46 -1.92 8.71
C ALA A 97 16.34 -0.49 8.17
N GLU A 98 16.15 -0.32 6.86
CA GLU A 98 15.91 0.99 6.23
C GLU A 98 14.63 1.62 6.77
N PHE A 99 13.56 0.84 6.92
CA PHE A 99 12.29 1.34 7.44
C PHE A 99 12.44 1.83 8.88
N SER A 100 13.01 1.01 9.74
CA SER A 100 13.18 1.33 11.16
C SER A 100 14.18 2.46 11.40
N GLY A 101 15.25 2.52 10.63
CA GLY A 101 16.29 3.55 10.71
C GLY A 101 15.98 4.83 9.94
N GLY A 102 14.92 4.86 9.14
CA GLY A 102 14.55 6.01 8.30
C GLY A 102 15.36 6.14 7.02
N GLY A 103 16.23 5.18 6.69
CA GLY A 103 17.07 5.21 5.47
C GLY A 103 16.26 5.28 4.17
N TRP A 104 15.03 4.74 4.16
CA TRP A 104 14.12 4.80 3.03
C TRP A 104 13.71 6.23 2.63
N LEU A 105 13.81 7.20 3.55
CA LEU A 105 13.47 8.61 3.26
C LEU A 105 14.37 9.21 2.18
N ALA A 106 15.62 8.76 2.08
CA ALA A 106 16.52 9.18 1.01
C ALA A 106 16.04 8.74 -0.38
N ARG A 107 15.25 7.65 -0.46
CA ARG A 107 14.69 7.08 -1.70
C ARG A 107 13.26 7.53 -1.98
N LEU A 108 12.66 8.30 -1.08
CA LEU A 108 11.28 8.80 -1.22
C LEU A 108 11.07 9.66 -2.48
N PRO A 109 12.01 10.54 -2.90
CA PRO A 109 11.88 11.28 -4.15
C PRO A 109 11.77 10.35 -5.37
N ASP A 110 12.53 9.27 -5.43
CA ASP A 110 12.50 8.30 -6.52
C ASP A 110 11.18 7.54 -6.57
N LEU A 111 10.64 7.19 -5.39
CA LEU A 111 9.33 6.56 -5.28
C LEU A 111 8.21 7.50 -5.74
N LEU A 112 8.25 8.76 -5.33
CA LEU A 112 7.26 9.77 -5.72
C LEU A 112 7.34 10.16 -7.20
N ALA A 113 8.50 9.96 -7.85
CA ALA A 113 8.70 10.20 -9.27
C ALA A 113 8.24 9.04 -10.16
N GLN A 114 7.86 7.90 -9.58
CA GLN A 114 7.40 6.77 -10.37
C GLN A 114 6.07 7.08 -11.06
N PRO A 115 5.85 6.50 -12.27
CA PRO A 115 4.61 6.72 -12.99
C PRO A 115 3.41 6.18 -12.20
N ARG A 116 2.29 6.87 -12.30
CA ARG A 116 1.02 6.41 -11.76
C ARG A 116 0.19 5.83 -12.89
N PRO A 117 0.19 4.50 -13.08
CA PRO A 117 -0.57 3.86 -14.15
C PRO A 117 -2.06 4.07 -13.94
N ALA A 118 -2.82 4.08 -15.04
CA ALA A 118 -4.27 4.10 -14.95
C ALA A 118 -4.77 2.86 -14.17
N PRO A 119 -5.76 3.03 -13.27
CA PRO A 119 -6.31 1.91 -12.53
C PRO A 119 -6.78 0.80 -13.48
N PRO A 120 -6.46 -0.47 -13.20
CA PRO A 120 -6.91 -1.58 -14.02
C PRO A 120 -8.45 -1.69 -13.93
N ARG A 121 -9.06 -2.13 -15.03
CA ARG A 121 -10.48 -2.53 -14.99
C ARG A 121 -10.57 -3.86 -14.23
N LEU A 122 -10.87 -3.78 -12.94
CA LEU A 122 -11.01 -4.96 -12.11
C LEU A 122 -12.29 -5.70 -12.46
N GLN A 123 -12.15 -6.96 -12.88
CA GLN A 123 -13.25 -7.88 -13.13
C GLN A 123 -13.17 -9.12 -12.23
N GLY A 124 -12.31 -9.12 -11.22
CA GLY A 124 -12.03 -10.27 -10.38
C GLY A 124 -13.28 -10.85 -9.70
N ALA A 125 -14.17 -10.00 -9.18
CA ALA A 125 -15.42 -10.45 -8.59
C ALA A 125 -16.34 -11.12 -9.63
N ALA A 126 -16.46 -10.54 -10.82
CA ALA A 126 -17.26 -11.11 -11.89
C ALA A 126 -16.67 -12.45 -12.41
N GLN A 127 -15.34 -12.50 -12.55
CA GLN A 127 -14.63 -13.72 -12.93
C GLN A 127 -14.82 -14.83 -11.89
N ALA A 128 -14.68 -14.50 -10.60
CA ALA A 128 -14.91 -15.46 -9.52
C ALA A 128 -16.37 -15.96 -9.52
N ALA A 129 -17.34 -15.05 -9.68
CA ALA A 129 -18.75 -15.44 -9.77
C ALA A 129 -19.03 -16.36 -10.97
N GLN A 130 -18.46 -16.05 -12.14
CA GLN A 130 -18.59 -16.91 -13.33
C GLN A 130 -17.98 -18.29 -13.10
N PHE A 131 -16.79 -18.35 -12.49
CA PHE A 131 -16.13 -19.62 -12.16
C PHE A 131 -16.98 -20.47 -11.20
N ILE A 132 -17.52 -19.86 -10.14
CA ILE A 132 -18.39 -20.56 -9.19
C ILE A 132 -19.65 -21.08 -9.88
N LEU A 133 -20.31 -20.27 -10.70
CA LEU A 133 -21.49 -20.67 -11.44
C LEU A 133 -21.22 -21.82 -12.44
N GLN A 134 -20.07 -21.79 -13.09
CA GLN A 134 -19.64 -22.89 -13.97
C GLN A 134 -19.38 -24.17 -13.18
N ALA A 135 -18.68 -24.08 -12.04
CA ALA A 135 -18.41 -25.23 -11.19
C ALA A 135 -19.71 -25.86 -10.66
N LEU A 136 -20.69 -25.04 -10.28
CA LEU A 136 -22.01 -25.52 -9.83
C LEU A 136 -22.84 -26.16 -10.94
N LYS A 137 -22.64 -25.78 -12.20
CA LYS A 137 -23.32 -26.40 -13.36
C LYS A 137 -22.69 -27.72 -13.82
N LEU A 138 -21.45 -27.94 -13.43
CA LEU A 138 -20.70 -29.17 -13.79
C LEU A 138 -20.96 -30.35 -12.83
N HIS A 139 -21.69 -30.11 -11.74
CA HIS A 139 -22.12 -31.15 -10.80
C HIS A 139 -23.67 -31.22 -10.79
N PRO A 140 -24.27 -32.01 -11.66
CA PRO A 140 -25.71 -32.34 -11.62
C PRO A 140 -26.09 -33.13 -10.38
#